data_e39fa82c39842bc7e20b9874504e24c4
#
_entry.id   e39fa82c39842bc7e20b9874504e24c4
#
_cell.length_a   1.000
_cell.length_b   1.000
_cell.length_c   1.000
_cell.angle_alpha   90.00
_cell.angle_beta   90.00
_cell.angle_gamma   90.00
#
_symmetry.space_group_name_H-M   'P 1'
#
loop_
_entity.id
_entity.type
_entity.pdbx_description
1 polymer ?
#
loop_
_entity_poly.entity_id
_entity_poly.type
_entity_poly.pdbx_seq_one_letter_code
_entity_poly.pdbx_strand_id
1 'polypeptide(L)'
;MSTTTLSPLRQRMIEDMNARKLCAGTQRGHISSCKRFAAFVKQSPDTATLEDIRRFQLHLAETGMSICNRNRIMTGVRFLLRVTLRRLDLSAEIYHLREPQKIPLVMSQDETRRLLAVAGSLKARLLLSLGYGCGLRAGEVVRLKVKHIDSAQKIIRIEQSKGRKDRNVMLSSKTLDLLRQWWKARPSWHDAGTPLEERWLFPGRGGGKPMTTRQLNRLFHEAADAAGIRKGVTLHALRHSFATHLLEDGTDIRFIQALLGHDKLDTTARYTRVATGMIAAIESPLDRLSQPRKRPRKSRKNPPPA
;
A
#
# COMPACT_ATOMS: atom_id res chain seq x y z
N MET A 1 32.08 -8.17 19.55
CA MET A 1 30.74 -7.67 19.19
C MET A 1 30.49 -6.41 20.00
N SER A 2 30.59 -5.24 19.37
CA SER A 2 30.37 -3.96 20.10
C SER A 2 28.90 -3.86 20.43
N THR A 3 28.54 -4.00 21.68
CA THR A 3 27.23 -3.65 22.24
C THR A 3 27.07 -2.15 22.05
N THR A 4 26.37 -1.74 21.01
CA THR A 4 25.99 -0.34 20.82
C THR A 4 25.07 0.02 21.97
N THR A 5 25.62 0.58 23.06
CA THR A 5 24.88 1.08 24.21
C THR A 5 23.87 2.10 23.69
N LEU A 6 22.58 1.81 23.89
CA LEU A 6 21.51 2.75 23.56
C LEU A 6 21.63 3.97 24.47
N SER A 7 21.62 5.17 23.90
CA SER A 7 21.57 6.38 24.74
C SER A 7 20.29 6.38 25.59
N PRO A 8 20.34 6.92 26.84
CA PRO A 8 19.18 6.95 27.74
C PRO A 8 17.95 7.62 27.07
N LEU A 9 18.17 8.69 26.34
CA LEU A 9 17.12 9.40 25.59
C LEU A 9 16.45 8.49 24.52
N ARG A 10 17.27 7.73 23.79
CA ARG A 10 16.73 6.78 22.78
C ARG A 10 15.94 5.65 23.43
N GLN A 11 16.42 5.14 24.56
CA GLN A 11 15.73 4.09 25.31
C GLN A 11 14.35 4.59 25.78
N ARG A 12 14.29 5.76 26.42
CA ARG A 12 13.05 6.40 26.86
C ARG A 12 12.08 6.61 25.70
N MET A 13 12.57 7.07 24.55
CA MET A 13 11.72 7.23 23.35
C MET A 13 11.14 5.90 22.87
N ILE A 14 11.90 4.80 22.94
CA ILE A 14 11.43 3.45 22.58
C ILE A 14 10.32 3.01 23.55
N GLU A 15 10.49 3.23 24.84
CA GLU A 15 9.49 2.92 25.87
C GLU A 15 8.19 3.71 25.64
N ASP A 16 8.29 5.01 25.36
CA ASP A 16 7.15 5.87 25.01
C ASP A 16 6.41 5.39 23.76
N MET A 17 7.14 4.90 22.76
CA MET A 17 6.55 4.33 21.53
C MET A 17 5.88 2.98 21.79
N ASN A 18 6.48 2.14 22.66
CA ASN A 18 5.92 0.85 23.06
C ASN A 18 4.62 1.02 23.84
N ALA A 19 4.59 1.94 24.83
CA ALA A 19 3.41 2.27 25.61
C ALA A 19 2.23 2.69 24.71
N ARG A 20 2.51 3.34 23.56
CA ARG A 20 1.51 3.76 22.55
C ARG A 20 1.28 2.69 21.47
N LYS A 21 1.86 1.50 21.62
CA LYS A 21 1.72 0.37 20.69
C LYS A 21 2.06 0.75 19.25
N LEU A 22 3.06 1.62 19.04
CA LEU A 22 3.52 1.96 17.68
C LEU A 22 4.23 0.75 17.07
N CYS A 23 3.93 0.48 15.79
CA CYS A 23 4.55 -0.63 15.09
C CYS A 23 6.06 -0.41 14.88
N ALA A 24 6.82 -1.51 14.81
CA ALA A 24 8.28 -1.47 14.67
C ALA A 24 8.77 -0.63 13.47
N GLY A 25 7.99 -0.56 12.38
CA GLY A 25 8.30 0.28 11.21
C GLY A 25 8.25 1.78 11.55
N THR A 26 7.20 2.21 12.26
CA THR A 26 7.05 3.60 12.73
C THR A 26 8.15 3.96 13.72
N GLN A 27 8.44 3.08 14.68
CA GLN A 27 9.52 3.29 15.65
C GLN A 27 10.88 3.50 14.97
N ARG A 28 11.24 2.62 14.01
CA ARG A 28 12.47 2.78 13.21
C ARG A 28 12.50 4.11 12.46
N GLY A 29 11.36 4.51 11.87
CA GLY A 29 11.23 5.78 11.17
C GLY A 29 11.47 6.98 12.09
N HIS A 30 10.85 7.01 13.26
CA HIS A 30 11.02 8.08 14.25
C HIS A 30 12.45 8.15 14.77
N ILE A 31 13.04 7.01 15.13
CA ILE A 31 14.45 6.95 15.56
C ILE A 31 15.39 7.47 14.47
N SER A 32 15.17 7.06 13.21
CA SER A 32 15.97 7.55 12.08
C SER A 32 15.85 9.05 11.88
N SER A 33 14.65 9.61 12.08
CA SER A 33 14.40 11.05 12.02
C SER A 33 15.16 11.81 13.11
N CYS A 34 15.11 11.31 14.33
CA CYS A 34 15.83 11.92 15.47
C CYS A 34 17.34 11.82 15.32
N LYS A 35 17.87 10.71 14.80
CA LYS A 35 19.31 10.59 14.47
C LYS A 35 19.73 11.63 13.43
N ARG A 36 18.93 11.88 12.41
CA ARG A 36 19.20 12.90 11.40
C ARG A 36 19.18 14.30 11.99
N PHE A 37 18.24 14.59 12.88
CA PHE A 37 18.17 15.86 13.59
C PHE A 37 19.39 16.06 14.50
N ALA A 38 19.75 15.06 15.31
CA ALA A 38 20.93 15.09 16.17
C ALA A 38 22.23 15.32 15.37
N ALA A 39 22.38 14.66 14.21
CA ALA A 39 23.53 14.84 13.32
C ALA A 39 23.60 16.26 12.73
N PHE A 40 22.46 16.90 12.48
CA PHE A 40 22.39 18.26 11.98
C PHE A 40 22.80 19.28 13.05
N VAL A 41 22.21 19.18 14.26
CA VAL A 41 22.51 20.11 15.38
C VAL A 41 23.86 19.83 16.03
N LYS A 42 24.50 18.68 15.73
CA LYS A 42 25.78 18.23 16.29
C LYS A 42 25.81 18.13 17.81
N GLN A 43 24.65 18.01 18.42
CA GLN A 43 24.46 17.87 19.87
C GLN A 43 23.28 16.96 20.18
N SER A 44 23.05 16.68 21.47
CA SER A 44 21.88 15.89 21.88
C SER A 44 20.57 16.65 21.61
N PRO A 45 19.54 16.01 21.05
CA PRO A 45 18.27 16.68 20.73
C PRO A 45 17.51 17.28 21.92
N ASP A 46 17.85 16.91 23.16
CA ASP A 46 17.23 17.46 24.37
C ASP A 46 17.71 18.88 24.66
N THR A 47 18.89 19.28 24.18
CA THR A 47 19.44 20.63 24.30
C THR A 47 19.08 21.55 23.15
N ALA A 48 18.27 21.08 22.20
CA ALA A 48 17.90 21.83 21.00
C ALA A 48 17.10 23.11 21.36
N THR A 49 17.32 24.15 20.55
CA THR A 49 16.65 25.45 20.64
C THR A 49 15.56 25.59 19.57
N LEU A 50 14.74 26.65 19.66
CA LEU A 50 13.76 27.02 18.62
C LEU A 50 14.46 27.26 17.28
N GLU A 51 15.60 27.93 17.31
CA GLU A 51 16.37 28.24 16.10
C GLU A 51 16.93 26.96 15.44
N ASP A 52 17.33 25.96 16.22
CA ASP A 52 17.75 24.65 15.67
C ASP A 52 16.62 23.96 14.91
N ILE A 53 15.39 24.02 15.42
CA ILE A 53 14.20 23.47 14.74
C ILE A 53 13.96 24.21 13.42
N ARG A 54 13.98 25.55 13.45
CA ARG A 54 13.79 26.39 12.27
C ARG A 54 14.85 26.09 11.20
N ARG A 55 16.12 26.08 11.59
CA ARG A 55 17.26 25.80 10.70
C ARG A 55 17.21 24.39 10.10
N PHE A 56 16.79 23.41 10.91
CA PHE A 56 16.64 22.04 10.40
C PHE A 56 15.52 21.92 9.37
N GLN A 57 14.37 22.59 9.57
CA GLN A 57 13.28 22.61 8.59
C GLN A 57 13.72 23.27 7.28
N LEU A 58 14.49 24.36 7.36
CA LEU A 58 15.07 25.06 6.20
C LEU A 58 16.08 24.16 5.47
N HIS A 59 16.99 23.55 6.19
CA HIS A 59 17.98 22.60 5.65
C HIS A 59 17.30 21.44 4.88
N LEU A 60 16.22 20.86 5.44
CA LEU A 60 15.46 19.82 4.74
C LEU A 60 14.82 20.34 3.44
N ALA A 61 14.51 21.63 3.35
CA ALA A 61 14.00 22.26 2.13
C ALA A 61 15.09 22.43 1.09
N GLU A 62 16.23 23.00 1.49
CA GLU A 62 17.36 23.29 0.63
C GLU A 62 18.01 22.04 0.03
N THR A 63 17.95 20.90 0.74
CA THR A 63 18.44 19.61 0.22
C THR A 63 17.57 19.01 -0.88
N GLY A 64 16.54 19.70 -1.38
CA GLY A 64 15.66 19.21 -2.44
C GLY A 64 14.77 18.04 -2.00
N MET A 65 14.64 17.79 -0.71
CA MET A 65 13.85 16.67 -0.19
C MET A 65 12.35 16.86 -0.45
N SER A 66 11.67 15.80 -0.88
CA SER A 66 10.23 15.85 -1.13
C SER A 66 9.44 16.22 0.15
N ILE A 67 8.33 16.96 -0.03
CA ILE A 67 7.44 17.39 1.06
C ILE A 67 7.02 16.20 1.95
N CYS A 68 6.62 15.07 1.35
CA CYS A 68 6.26 13.85 2.07
C CYS A 68 7.39 13.36 3.01
N ASN A 69 8.63 13.39 2.51
CA ASN A 69 9.80 12.96 3.29
C ASN A 69 10.15 13.95 4.40
N ARG A 70 10.04 15.26 4.13
CA ARG A 70 10.19 16.31 5.13
C ARG A 70 9.17 16.18 6.25
N ASN A 71 7.89 16.06 5.91
CA ASN A 71 6.80 15.84 6.87
C ASN A 71 7.04 14.59 7.72
N ARG A 72 7.48 13.49 7.10
CA ARG A 72 7.78 12.25 7.83
C ARG A 72 8.93 12.41 8.82
N ILE A 73 9.99 13.12 8.43
CA ILE A 73 11.13 13.38 9.33
C ILE A 73 10.67 14.26 10.49
N MET A 74 9.97 15.36 10.20
CA MET A 74 9.49 16.27 11.24
C MET A 74 8.45 15.65 12.15
N THR A 75 7.66 14.67 11.67
CA THR A 75 6.77 13.86 12.55
C THR A 75 7.56 13.07 13.60
N GLY A 76 8.70 12.48 13.23
CA GLY A 76 9.55 11.76 14.17
C GLY A 76 10.20 12.69 15.21
N VAL A 77 10.71 13.86 14.77
CA VAL A 77 11.26 14.89 15.66
C VAL A 77 10.17 15.43 16.58
N ARG A 78 8.99 15.74 16.06
CA ARG A 78 7.83 16.19 16.87
C ARG A 78 7.45 15.16 17.95
N PHE A 79 7.49 13.86 17.63
CA PHE A 79 7.24 12.82 18.62
C PHE A 79 8.24 12.89 19.77
N LEU A 80 9.54 12.98 19.47
CA LEU A 80 10.59 13.12 20.49
C LEU A 80 10.34 14.33 21.37
N LEU A 81 10.16 15.51 20.78
CA LEU A 81 9.99 16.77 21.53
C LEU A 81 8.71 16.75 22.36
N ARG A 82 7.57 16.41 21.76
CA ARG A 82 6.26 16.50 22.40
C ARG A 82 6.03 15.41 23.44
N VAL A 83 6.42 14.16 23.12
CA VAL A 83 6.07 12.99 23.93
C VAL A 83 7.18 12.66 24.91
N THR A 84 8.40 12.51 24.43
CA THR A 84 9.52 12.03 25.26
C THR A 84 10.15 13.16 26.09
N LEU A 85 10.40 14.32 25.48
CA LEU A 85 11.03 15.45 26.15
C LEU A 85 10.04 16.42 26.83
N ARG A 86 8.75 16.34 26.46
CA ARG A 86 7.70 17.23 26.92
C ARG A 86 7.95 18.73 26.60
N ARG A 87 8.80 19.00 25.60
CA ARG A 87 9.07 20.34 25.08
C ARG A 87 7.97 20.72 24.07
N LEU A 88 6.85 21.21 24.62
CA LEU A 88 5.67 21.60 23.82
C LEU A 88 5.96 22.86 23.01
N ASP A 89 6.75 23.79 23.58
CA ASP A 89 7.28 24.99 22.94
C ASP A 89 7.95 24.64 21.60
N LEU A 90 8.96 23.78 21.61
CA LEU A 90 9.69 23.36 20.43
C LEU A 90 8.83 22.56 19.44
N SER A 91 7.92 21.74 19.96
CA SER A 91 7.04 20.94 19.11
C SER A 91 6.00 21.75 18.34
N ALA A 92 5.63 22.94 18.84
CA ALA A 92 4.71 23.88 18.21
C ALA A 92 5.30 24.49 16.94
N GLU A 93 6.61 24.76 16.92
CA GLU A 93 7.33 25.32 15.77
C GLU A 93 7.44 24.37 14.58
N ILE A 94 7.11 23.09 14.77
CA ILE A 94 7.13 22.13 13.68
C ILE A 94 5.82 22.26 12.89
N TYR A 95 5.91 22.65 11.63
CA TYR A 95 4.78 22.66 10.71
C TYR A 95 4.87 21.52 9.69
N HIS A 96 3.72 21.13 9.16
CA HIS A 96 3.62 20.17 8.06
C HIS A 96 3.09 20.88 6.82
N LEU A 97 3.74 20.61 5.70
CA LEU A 97 3.33 21.16 4.42
C LEU A 97 2.24 20.29 3.80
N ARG A 98 1.32 20.90 3.07
CA ARG A 98 0.33 20.17 2.28
C ARG A 98 1.04 19.36 1.19
N GLU A 99 0.83 18.05 1.21
CA GLU A 99 1.42 17.15 0.24
C GLU A 99 0.68 17.24 -1.11
N PRO A 100 1.42 17.38 -2.23
CA PRO A 100 0.79 17.36 -3.55
C PRO A 100 0.18 15.98 -3.79
N GLN A 101 -1.09 15.96 -4.19
CA GLN A 101 -1.79 14.73 -4.55
C GLN A 101 -1.43 14.35 -5.98
N LYS A 102 -0.54 13.39 -6.14
CA LYS A 102 -0.22 12.79 -7.44
C LYS A 102 -1.28 11.76 -7.80
N ILE A 103 -1.69 11.77 -9.06
CA ILE A 103 -2.53 10.71 -9.64
C ILE A 103 -1.69 9.43 -9.68
N PRO A 104 -2.19 8.30 -9.16
CA PRO A 104 -1.47 7.03 -9.20
C PRO A 104 -1.22 6.57 -10.65
N LEU A 105 -0.03 6.04 -10.91
CA LEU A 105 0.23 5.36 -12.17
C LEU A 105 -0.45 3.98 -12.16
N VAL A 106 -1.26 3.75 -13.18
CA VAL A 106 -2.00 2.51 -13.40
C VAL A 106 -1.45 1.82 -14.64
N MET A 107 -1.31 0.50 -14.59
CA MET A 107 -1.03 -0.33 -15.77
C MET A 107 -2.31 -0.63 -16.50
N SER A 108 -2.29 -0.66 -17.82
CA SER A 108 -3.42 -1.14 -18.60
C SER A 108 -3.64 -2.65 -18.38
N GLN A 109 -4.81 -3.17 -18.80
CA GLN A 109 -5.06 -4.61 -18.73
C GLN A 109 -4.04 -5.40 -19.56
N ASP A 110 -3.60 -4.88 -20.73
CA ASP A 110 -2.58 -5.52 -21.56
C ASP A 110 -1.19 -5.50 -20.92
N GLU A 111 -0.78 -4.37 -20.32
CA GLU A 111 0.48 -4.30 -19.57
C GLU A 111 0.48 -5.30 -18.42
N THR A 112 -0.63 -5.37 -17.68
CA THR A 112 -0.77 -6.33 -16.57
C THR A 112 -0.74 -7.78 -17.07
N ARG A 113 -1.38 -8.09 -18.20
CA ARG A 113 -1.36 -9.42 -18.81
C ARG A 113 0.05 -9.82 -19.20
N ARG A 114 0.80 -8.92 -19.89
CA ARG A 114 2.20 -9.16 -20.24
C ARG A 114 3.07 -9.37 -19.02
N LEU A 115 2.95 -8.50 -17.98
CA LEU A 115 3.68 -8.64 -16.73
C LEU A 115 3.52 -10.04 -16.11
N LEU A 116 2.29 -10.53 -16.02
CA LEU A 116 1.99 -11.83 -15.42
C LEU A 116 2.46 -13.00 -16.31
N ALA A 117 2.45 -12.83 -17.64
CA ALA A 117 2.88 -13.84 -18.58
C ALA A 117 4.40 -14.07 -18.54
N VAL A 118 5.19 -13.00 -18.44
CA VAL A 118 6.67 -13.06 -18.45
C VAL A 118 7.28 -13.32 -17.08
N ALA A 119 6.46 -13.45 -16.02
CA ALA A 119 6.99 -13.73 -14.68
C ALA A 119 7.82 -15.02 -14.69
N GLY A 120 9.13 -14.88 -14.41
CA GLY A 120 10.16 -15.91 -14.65
C GLY A 120 10.05 -17.17 -13.78
N SER A 121 9.12 -17.25 -12.83
CA SER A 121 8.91 -18.43 -11.99
C SER A 121 7.46 -18.54 -11.53
N LEU A 122 7.04 -19.76 -11.18
CA LEU A 122 5.73 -19.99 -10.55
C LEU A 122 5.52 -19.12 -9.32
N LYS A 123 6.56 -18.99 -8.49
CA LYS A 123 6.54 -18.11 -7.30
C LYS A 123 6.29 -16.65 -7.68
N ALA A 124 7.02 -16.12 -8.65
CA ALA A 124 6.87 -14.74 -9.09
C ALA A 124 5.48 -14.50 -9.65
N ARG A 125 5.01 -15.37 -10.54
CA ARG A 125 3.68 -15.30 -11.14
C ARG A 125 2.59 -15.28 -10.08
N LEU A 126 2.65 -16.18 -9.09
CA LEU A 126 1.68 -16.23 -8.00
C LEU A 126 1.70 -14.96 -7.14
N LEU A 127 2.89 -14.48 -6.74
CA LEU A 127 3.05 -13.27 -5.93
C LEU A 127 2.45 -12.04 -6.63
N LEU A 128 2.71 -11.88 -7.93
CA LEU A 128 2.18 -10.78 -8.73
C LEU A 128 0.66 -10.94 -8.96
N SER A 129 0.18 -12.18 -9.17
CA SER A 129 -1.24 -12.47 -9.29
C SER A 129 -2.01 -12.15 -8.01
N LEU A 130 -1.45 -12.40 -6.83
CA LEU A 130 -2.04 -12.00 -5.55
C LEU A 130 -2.09 -10.46 -5.39
N GLY A 131 -1.04 -9.77 -5.82
CA GLY A 131 -1.00 -8.31 -5.81
C GLY A 131 -2.07 -7.68 -6.70
N TYR A 132 -2.25 -8.21 -7.92
CA TYR A 132 -3.24 -7.73 -8.88
C TYR A 132 -4.63 -8.33 -8.66
N GLY A 133 -4.75 -9.65 -8.60
CA GLY A 133 -6.07 -10.32 -8.59
C GLY A 133 -6.84 -10.22 -7.27
N CYS A 134 -6.14 -9.90 -6.16
CA CYS A 134 -6.74 -9.73 -4.84
C CYS A 134 -6.51 -8.33 -4.25
N GLY A 135 -5.83 -7.46 -4.97
CA GLY A 135 -5.51 -6.09 -4.53
C GLY A 135 -4.68 -6.01 -3.24
N LEU A 136 -3.86 -7.01 -2.95
CA LEU A 136 -3.09 -7.09 -1.70
C LEU A 136 -1.91 -6.13 -1.67
N ARG A 137 -1.62 -5.59 -0.47
CA ARG A 137 -0.38 -4.83 -0.24
C ARG A 137 0.82 -5.79 -0.21
N ALA A 138 2.00 -5.31 -0.62
CA ALA A 138 3.24 -6.10 -0.58
C ALA A 138 3.47 -6.84 0.74
N GLY A 139 3.26 -6.12 1.85
CA GLY A 139 3.42 -6.70 3.18
C GLY A 139 2.36 -7.74 3.54
N GLU A 140 1.16 -7.68 2.97
CA GLU A 140 0.11 -8.66 3.14
C GLU A 140 0.44 -9.92 2.34
N VAL A 141 0.82 -9.77 1.06
CA VAL A 141 1.22 -10.89 0.19
C VAL A 141 2.32 -11.74 0.82
N VAL A 142 3.40 -11.11 1.27
CA VAL A 142 4.54 -11.88 1.82
C VAL A 142 4.24 -12.56 3.16
N ARG A 143 3.25 -12.06 3.91
CA ARG A 143 2.85 -12.61 5.21
C ARG A 143 1.66 -13.56 5.16
N LEU A 144 1.25 -14.00 3.97
CA LEU A 144 0.19 -15.01 3.86
C LEU A 144 0.63 -16.34 4.45
N LYS A 145 -0.26 -16.93 5.25
CA LYS A 145 -0.14 -18.28 5.82
C LYS A 145 -1.24 -19.17 5.24
N VAL A 146 -1.11 -20.47 5.46
CA VAL A 146 -2.11 -21.47 5.01
C VAL A 146 -3.50 -21.15 5.55
N LYS A 147 -3.62 -20.84 6.84
CA LYS A 147 -4.90 -20.50 7.50
C LYS A 147 -5.66 -19.34 6.87
N HIS A 148 -4.96 -18.46 6.13
CA HIS A 148 -5.60 -17.32 5.49
C HIS A 148 -6.38 -17.67 4.22
N ILE A 149 -6.16 -18.87 3.65
CA ILE A 149 -6.75 -19.31 2.39
C ILE A 149 -8.00 -20.15 2.67
N ASP A 150 -9.16 -19.60 2.39
CA ASP A 150 -10.40 -20.34 2.42
C ASP A 150 -10.80 -20.71 0.98
N SER A 151 -10.49 -21.94 0.59
CA SER A 151 -10.74 -22.43 -0.76
C SER A 151 -12.21 -22.75 -1.02
N ALA A 152 -12.98 -23.04 0.03
CA ALA A 152 -14.42 -23.33 -0.07
C ALA A 152 -15.22 -22.05 -0.35
N GLN A 153 -14.95 -21.01 0.42
CA GLN A 153 -15.59 -19.70 0.23
C GLN A 153 -14.92 -18.84 -0.86
N LYS A 154 -13.80 -19.29 -1.41
CA LYS A 154 -12.98 -18.53 -2.39
C LYS A 154 -12.58 -17.14 -1.89
N ILE A 155 -12.14 -17.05 -0.66
CA ILE A 155 -11.65 -15.81 -0.05
C ILE A 155 -10.25 -15.98 0.55
N ILE A 156 -9.57 -14.86 0.72
CA ILE A 156 -8.36 -14.73 1.52
C ILE A 156 -8.66 -13.83 2.71
N ARG A 157 -8.43 -14.31 3.92
CA ARG A 157 -8.56 -13.52 5.15
C ARG A 157 -7.27 -12.74 5.39
N ILE A 158 -7.37 -11.45 5.51
CA ILE A 158 -6.24 -10.57 5.81
C ILE A 158 -6.37 -10.09 7.24
N GLU A 159 -5.51 -10.64 8.10
CA GLU A 159 -5.46 -10.30 9.52
C GLU A 159 -4.52 -9.12 9.76
N GLN A 160 -4.87 -8.26 10.73
CA GLN A 160 -4.07 -7.14 11.24
C GLN A 160 -3.42 -6.27 10.14
N SER A 161 -4.20 -5.91 9.14
CA SER A 161 -3.81 -4.96 8.10
C SER A 161 -3.45 -3.59 8.69
N LYS A 162 -3.13 -2.61 7.85
CA LYS A 162 -2.88 -1.23 8.30
C LYS A 162 -4.07 -0.74 9.15
N GLY A 163 -3.81 -0.32 10.38
CA GLY A 163 -4.84 0.05 11.34
C GLY A 163 -5.42 -1.11 12.15
N ARG A 164 -4.82 -2.31 12.09
CA ARG A 164 -5.25 -3.53 12.82
C ARG A 164 -6.66 -3.99 12.46
N LYS A 165 -7.11 -3.73 11.23
CA LYS A 165 -8.42 -4.16 10.74
C LYS A 165 -8.27 -5.41 9.90
N ASP A 166 -9.16 -6.35 10.13
CA ASP A 166 -9.27 -7.56 9.34
C ASP A 166 -10.20 -7.32 8.15
N ARG A 167 -9.98 -8.03 7.06
CA ARG A 167 -10.87 -8.02 5.91
C ARG A 167 -10.75 -9.31 5.10
N ASN A 168 -11.79 -9.63 4.38
CA ASN A 168 -11.77 -10.67 3.37
C ASN A 168 -11.57 -10.05 1.98
N VAL A 169 -10.82 -10.74 1.13
CA VAL A 169 -10.67 -10.39 -0.28
C VAL A 169 -10.97 -11.60 -1.16
N MET A 170 -11.40 -11.36 -2.39
CA MET A 170 -11.72 -12.40 -3.34
C MET A 170 -10.49 -13.25 -3.69
N LEU A 171 -10.70 -14.55 -3.90
CA LEU A 171 -9.71 -15.50 -4.41
C LEU A 171 -10.25 -16.12 -5.69
N SER A 172 -9.71 -15.70 -6.85
CA SER A 172 -10.11 -16.28 -8.13
C SER A 172 -9.66 -17.74 -8.25
N SER A 173 -10.41 -18.54 -9.04
CA SER A 173 -10.05 -19.95 -9.29
C SER A 173 -8.64 -20.08 -9.88
N LYS A 174 -8.26 -19.19 -10.82
CA LYS A 174 -6.90 -19.15 -11.38
C LYS A 174 -5.81 -18.92 -10.33
N THR A 175 -6.05 -18.02 -9.39
CA THR A 175 -5.10 -17.75 -8.29
C THR A 175 -5.04 -18.92 -7.31
N LEU A 176 -6.18 -19.57 -7.03
CA LEU A 176 -6.23 -20.78 -6.19
C LEU A 176 -5.44 -21.95 -6.83
N ASP A 177 -5.54 -22.13 -8.14
CA ASP A 177 -4.78 -23.17 -8.84
C ASP A 177 -3.27 -22.89 -8.80
N LEU A 178 -2.85 -21.62 -8.96
CA LEU A 178 -1.45 -21.23 -8.79
C LEU A 178 -0.97 -21.45 -7.34
N LEU A 179 -1.81 -21.19 -6.33
CA LEU A 179 -1.52 -21.47 -4.93
C LEU A 179 -1.31 -22.97 -4.68
N ARG A 180 -2.16 -23.83 -5.26
CA ARG A 180 -2.04 -25.30 -5.15
C ARG A 180 -0.77 -25.81 -5.82
N GLN A 181 -0.46 -25.32 -7.02
CA GLN A 181 0.79 -25.67 -7.72
C GLN A 181 2.02 -25.23 -6.90
N TRP A 182 2.01 -23.99 -6.42
CA TRP A 182 3.10 -23.47 -5.60
C TRP A 182 3.25 -24.24 -4.29
N TRP A 183 2.16 -24.60 -3.62
CA TRP A 183 2.20 -25.38 -2.39
C TRP A 183 2.90 -26.72 -2.57
N LYS A 184 2.69 -27.39 -3.70
CA LYS A 184 3.37 -28.65 -4.05
C LYS A 184 4.85 -28.44 -4.40
N ALA A 185 5.19 -27.34 -5.04
CA ALA A 185 6.53 -27.07 -5.56
C ALA A 185 7.45 -26.32 -4.59
N ARG A 186 6.89 -25.68 -3.54
CA ARG A 186 7.69 -24.88 -2.60
C ARG A 186 8.58 -25.76 -1.71
N PRO A 187 9.76 -25.27 -1.29
CA PRO A 187 10.59 -25.97 -0.32
C PRO A 187 9.85 -26.16 1.00
N SER A 188 9.83 -27.37 1.55
CA SER A 188 9.13 -27.74 2.79
C SER A 188 10.04 -27.78 4.03
N TRP A 189 11.35 -27.74 3.84
CA TRP A 189 12.33 -27.78 4.95
C TRP A 189 12.18 -26.64 5.97
N HIS A 190 11.53 -25.53 5.57
CA HIS A 190 11.18 -24.41 6.46
C HIS A 190 10.04 -24.72 7.44
N ASP A 191 9.31 -25.81 7.23
CA ASP A 191 8.05 -26.10 7.91
C ASP A 191 8.24 -26.98 9.16
N ALA A 192 9.45 -27.48 9.40
CA ALA A 192 9.75 -28.34 10.54
C ALA A 192 9.26 -27.74 11.87
N GLY A 193 8.48 -28.50 12.63
CA GLY A 193 7.92 -28.07 13.90
C GLY A 193 6.80 -27.01 13.83
N THR A 194 6.40 -26.56 12.63
CA THR A 194 5.35 -25.54 12.47
C THR A 194 4.02 -26.20 12.08
N PRO A 195 2.91 -26.00 12.84
CA PRO A 195 1.59 -26.47 12.47
C PRO A 195 1.20 -26.02 11.06
N LEU A 196 0.46 -26.86 10.31
CA LEU A 196 0.10 -26.60 8.91
C LEU A 196 -0.48 -25.20 8.70
N GLU A 197 -1.40 -24.81 9.55
CA GLU A 197 -2.13 -23.53 9.46
C GLU A 197 -1.23 -22.31 9.63
N GLU A 198 -0.15 -22.44 10.42
CA GLU A 198 0.79 -21.34 10.72
C GLU A 198 1.95 -21.25 9.73
N ARG A 199 2.05 -22.19 8.78
CA ARG A 199 3.11 -22.21 7.76
C ARG A 199 2.97 -21.05 6.79
N TRP A 200 4.12 -20.41 6.50
CA TRP A 200 4.16 -19.34 5.51
C TRP A 200 3.97 -19.88 4.10
N LEU A 201 3.10 -19.23 3.30
CA LEU A 201 3.02 -19.56 1.88
C LEU A 201 4.31 -19.18 1.14
N PHE A 202 4.97 -18.11 1.60
CA PHE A 202 6.21 -17.61 1.02
C PHE A 202 7.31 -17.50 2.09
N PRO A 203 7.92 -18.60 2.50
CA PRO A 203 8.98 -18.57 3.49
C PRO A 203 10.23 -17.83 2.99
N GLY A 204 10.93 -17.17 3.90
CA GLY A 204 12.22 -16.52 3.66
C GLY A 204 13.37 -17.54 3.70
N ARG A 205 14.57 -17.13 3.29
CA ARG A 205 15.75 -18.01 3.19
C ARG A 205 16.21 -18.60 4.53
N GLY A 206 15.98 -17.93 5.65
CA GLY A 206 16.45 -18.36 6.98
C GLY A 206 15.44 -19.16 7.80
N GLY A 207 14.30 -19.58 7.25
CA GLY A 207 13.22 -20.25 7.99
C GLY A 207 12.51 -19.36 9.01
N GLY A 208 11.39 -19.81 9.57
CA GLY A 208 10.64 -19.15 10.65
C GLY A 208 10.07 -17.75 10.35
N LYS A 209 10.53 -17.07 9.28
CA LYS A 209 10.07 -15.75 8.86
C LYS A 209 9.61 -15.77 7.41
N PRO A 210 8.65 -14.92 7.02
CA PRO A 210 8.26 -14.80 5.62
C PRO A 210 9.35 -14.13 4.77
N MET A 211 9.24 -14.27 3.45
CA MET A 211 10.08 -13.50 2.52
C MET A 211 9.92 -11.99 2.75
N THR A 212 10.92 -11.23 2.37
CA THR A 212 10.88 -9.76 2.54
C THR A 212 10.12 -9.07 1.40
N THR A 213 9.51 -7.94 1.69
CA THR A 213 8.89 -7.09 0.66
C THR A 213 9.92 -6.59 -0.37
N ARG A 214 11.21 -6.47 0.02
CA ARG A 214 12.30 -6.10 -0.91
C ARG A 214 12.51 -7.19 -1.98
N GLN A 215 12.43 -8.47 -1.60
CA GLN A 215 12.51 -9.58 -2.57
C GLN A 215 11.31 -9.56 -3.53
N LEU A 216 10.10 -9.30 -3.03
CA LEU A 216 8.92 -9.17 -3.87
C LEU A 216 9.02 -7.98 -4.83
N ASN A 217 9.50 -6.82 -4.35
CA ASN A 217 9.73 -5.68 -5.22
C ASN A 217 10.73 -5.98 -6.34
N ARG A 218 11.81 -6.72 -6.04
CA ARG A 218 12.79 -7.13 -7.06
C ARG A 218 12.13 -7.99 -8.13
N LEU A 219 11.36 -9.01 -7.74
CA LEU A 219 10.63 -9.87 -8.70
C LEU A 219 9.65 -9.06 -9.57
N PHE A 220 9.02 -8.04 -8.99
CA PHE A 220 8.15 -7.14 -9.76
C PHE A 220 8.93 -6.34 -10.81
N HIS A 221 10.07 -5.76 -10.47
CA HIS A 221 10.87 -4.97 -11.42
C HIS A 221 11.45 -5.87 -12.51
N GLU A 222 11.98 -7.04 -12.17
CA GLU A 222 12.44 -8.05 -13.14
C GLU A 222 11.34 -8.41 -14.16
N ALA A 223 10.10 -8.62 -13.68
CA ALA A 223 8.96 -8.90 -14.56
C ALA A 223 8.50 -7.66 -15.37
N ALA A 224 8.55 -6.46 -14.78
CA ALA A 224 8.18 -5.23 -15.48
C ALA A 224 9.16 -4.89 -16.61
N ASP A 225 10.45 -5.08 -16.38
CA ASP A 225 11.50 -4.90 -17.38
C ASP A 225 11.34 -5.92 -18.52
N ALA A 226 11.13 -7.22 -18.19
CA ALA A 226 10.90 -8.27 -19.16
C ALA A 226 9.60 -8.07 -19.97
N ALA A 227 8.56 -7.43 -19.38
CA ALA A 227 7.32 -7.08 -20.05
C ALA A 227 7.42 -5.82 -20.92
N GLY A 228 8.57 -5.13 -20.95
CA GLY A 228 8.77 -3.87 -21.65
C GLY A 228 7.93 -2.71 -21.09
N ILE A 229 7.63 -2.71 -19.79
CA ILE A 229 6.85 -1.65 -19.15
C ILE A 229 7.81 -0.50 -18.79
N ARG A 230 7.82 0.54 -19.62
CA ARG A 230 8.69 1.72 -19.45
C ARG A 230 8.17 2.76 -18.45
N LYS A 231 6.94 2.63 -17.97
CA LYS A 231 6.37 3.53 -16.96
C LYS A 231 7.10 3.34 -15.62
N GLY A 232 7.30 4.40 -14.87
CA GLY A 232 7.87 4.34 -13.52
C GLY A 232 6.92 3.71 -12.49
N VAL A 233 6.42 2.51 -12.78
CA VAL A 233 5.50 1.78 -11.92
C VAL A 233 6.23 1.10 -10.77
N THR A 234 5.51 0.91 -9.67
CA THR A 234 5.99 0.15 -8.51
C THR A 234 5.07 -1.03 -8.27
N LEU A 235 5.48 -1.97 -7.42
CA LEU A 235 4.61 -3.08 -7.01
C LEU A 235 3.21 -2.62 -6.54
N HIS A 236 3.13 -1.41 -5.95
CA HIS A 236 1.84 -0.86 -5.51
C HIS A 236 0.91 -0.51 -6.68
N ALA A 237 1.48 -0.34 -7.88
CA ALA A 237 0.68 -0.13 -9.11
C ALA A 237 -0.21 -1.33 -9.44
N LEU A 238 0.17 -2.58 -9.06
CA LEU A 238 -0.71 -3.76 -9.21
C LEU A 238 -2.05 -3.56 -8.48
N ARG A 239 -1.96 -3.09 -7.24
CA ARG A 239 -3.16 -2.81 -6.44
C ARG A 239 -3.94 -1.60 -6.97
N HIS A 240 -3.26 -0.58 -7.49
CA HIS A 240 -3.93 0.54 -8.14
C HIS A 240 -4.66 0.09 -9.40
N SER A 241 -3.99 -0.74 -10.25
CA SER A 241 -4.61 -1.31 -11.46
C SER A 241 -5.80 -2.21 -11.13
N PHE A 242 -5.70 -3.06 -10.08
CA PHE A 242 -6.85 -3.84 -9.60
C PHE A 242 -8.05 -2.95 -9.29
N ALA A 243 -7.85 -1.89 -8.50
CA ALA A 243 -8.95 -1.02 -8.12
C ALA A 243 -9.53 -0.24 -9.31
N THR A 244 -8.68 0.25 -10.21
CA THR A 244 -9.10 1.00 -11.39
C THR A 244 -9.86 0.10 -12.36
N HIS A 245 -9.37 -1.10 -12.65
CA HIS A 245 -10.03 -2.03 -13.56
C HIS A 245 -11.37 -2.51 -13.00
N LEU A 246 -11.48 -2.79 -11.68
CA LEU A 246 -12.79 -3.11 -11.08
C LEU A 246 -13.78 -1.95 -11.22
N LEU A 247 -13.31 -0.71 -11.07
CA LEU A 247 -14.13 0.46 -11.24
C LEU A 247 -14.58 0.63 -12.70
N GLU A 248 -13.67 0.42 -13.66
CA GLU A 248 -13.95 0.43 -15.09
C GLU A 248 -14.93 -0.66 -15.51
N ASP A 249 -14.87 -1.82 -14.83
CA ASP A 249 -15.82 -2.93 -14.99
C ASP A 249 -17.18 -2.68 -14.27
N GLY A 250 -17.39 -1.48 -13.71
CA GLY A 250 -18.65 -1.07 -13.10
C GLY A 250 -18.84 -1.50 -11.64
N THR A 251 -17.81 -2.00 -10.97
CA THR A 251 -17.90 -2.35 -9.54
C THR A 251 -18.09 -1.09 -8.67
N ASP A 252 -19.07 -1.12 -7.77
CA ASP A 252 -19.32 -0.02 -6.85
C ASP A 252 -18.08 0.30 -6.00
N ILE A 253 -17.77 1.59 -5.88
CA ILE A 253 -16.59 2.11 -5.18
C ILE A 253 -16.54 1.70 -3.70
N ARG A 254 -17.70 1.45 -3.07
CA ARG A 254 -17.78 1.01 -1.67
C ARG A 254 -17.30 -0.43 -1.52
N PHE A 255 -17.62 -1.31 -2.47
CA PHE A 255 -17.05 -2.67 -2.50
C PHE A 255 -15.54 -2.64 -2.71
N ILE A 256 -15.07 -1.80 -3.65
CA ILE A 256 -13.63 -1.61 -3.86
C ILE A 256 -12.95 -1.09 -2.58
N GLN A 257 -13.58 -0.14 -1.87
CA GLN A 257 -13.10 0.36 -0.58
C GLN A 257 -12.96 -0.76 0.46
N ALA A 258 -13.99 -1.60 0.59
CA ALA A 258 -14.00 -2.74 1.52
C ALA A 258 -12.90 -3.76 1.17
N LEU A 259 -12.77 -4.17 -0.09
CA LEU A 259 -11.74 -5.09 -0.57
C LEU A 259 -10.33 -4.56 -0.30
N LEU A 260 -10.11 -3.27 -0.51
CA LEU A 260 -8.83 -2.63 -0.28
C LEU A 260 -8.57 -2.35 1.21
N GLY A 261 -9.58 -2.30 2.06
CA GLY A 261 -9.46 -1.90 3.47
C GLY A 261 -8.94 -0.46 3.59
N HIS A 262 -9.64 0.48 2.94
CA HIS A 262 -9.40 1.90 3.08
C HIS A 262 -10.35 2.50 4.12
N ASP A 263 -9.80 3.17 5.13
CA ASP A 263 -10.61 3.81 6.18
C ASP A 263 -11.41 5.02 5.67
N LYS A 264 -10.89 5.69 4.63
CA LYS A 264 -11.49 6.89 4.05
C LYS A 264 -11.87 6.63 2.59
N LEU A 265 -13.08 7.03 2.21
CA LEU A 265 -13.54 6.95 0.83
C LEU A 265 -12.66 7.76 -0.12
N ASP A 266 -12.13 8.92 0.33
CA ASP A 266 -11.20 9.76 -0.45
C ASP A 266 -9.99 8.98 -0.99
N THR A 267 -9.52 7.96 -0.25
CA THR A 267 -8.42 7.12 -0.70
C THR A 267 -8.83 6.25 -1.89
N THR A 268 -10.08 5.80 -1.92
CA THR A 268 -10.63 4.98 -3.01
C THR A 268 -11.10 5.89 -4.16
N ALA A 269 -11.65 7.07 -3.87
CA ALA A 269 -12.06 8.05 -4.87
C ALA A 269 -10.93 8.54 -5.79
N ARG A 270 -9.66 8.35 -5.40
CA ARG A 270 -8.52 8.62 -6.29
C ARG A 270 -8.54 7.76 -7.56
N TYR A 271 -9.16 6.60 -7.52
CA TYR A 271 -9.25 5.70 -8.68
C TYR A 271 -10.24 6.20 -9.72
N THR A 272 -11.25 6.98 -9.34
CA THR A 272 -12.16 7.63 -10.31
C THR A 272 -11.43 8.62 -11.22
N ARG A 273 -10.32 9.21 -10.73
CA ARG A 273 -9.52 10.17 -11.50
C ARG A 273 -8.61 9.49 -12.54
N VAL A 274 -8.41 8.19 -12.46
CA VAL A 274 -7.56 7.40 -13.38
C VAL A 274 -8.33 6.38 -14.19
N ALA A 275 -9.62 6.18 -13.92
CA ALA A 275 -10.51 5.31 -14.70
C ALA A 275 -10.86 6.00 -16.02
N THR A 276 -9.90 6.02 -16.95
CA THR A 276 -10.03 6.72 -18.25
C THR A 276 -11.11 6.10 -19.14
N GLY A 277 -11.33 4.78 -19.02
CA GLY A 277 -12.42 4.08 -19.71
C GLY A 277 -13.80 4.62 -19.31
N MET A 278 -14.03 4.89 -18.03
CA MET A 278 -15.28 5.53 -17.57
C MET A 278 -15.44 6.95 -18.12
N ILE A 279 -14.36 7.74 -18.15
CA ILE A 279 -14.39 9.10 -18.69
C ILE A 279 -14.69 9.07 -20.19
N ALA A 280 -14.05 8.13 -20.93
CA ALA A 280 -14.28 7.96 -22.36
C ALA A 280 -15.69 7.45 -22.70
N ALA A 281 -16.34 6.74 -21.79
CA ALA A 281 -17.72 6.25 -21.94
C ALA A 281 -18.78 7.32 -21.66
N ILE A 282 -18.40 8.46 -21.06
CA ILE A 282 -19.32 9.56 -20.79
C ILE A 282 -19.53 10.34 -22.08
N GLU A 283 -20.75 10.30 -22.59
CA GLU A 283 -21.14 11.11 -23.74
C GLU A 283 -21.20 12.59 -23.35
N SER A 284 -20.49 13.43 -24.11
CA SER A 284 -20.47 14.87 -23.85
C SER A 284 -21.88 15.47 -23.97
N PRO A 285 -22.28 16.40 -23.10
CA PRO A 285 -23.51 17.17 -23.30
C PRO A 285 -23.58 17.86 -24.67
N LEU A 286 -22.41 18.24 -25.22
CA LEU A 286 -22.32 18.83 -26.56
C LEU A 286 -22.71 17.84 -27.66
N ASP A 287 -22.32 16.58 -27.54
CA ASP A 287 -22.65 15.54 -28.50
C ASP A 287 -24.16 15.20 -28.45
N ARG A 288 -24.77 15.34 -27.26
CA ARG A 288 -26.23 15.18 -27.09
C ARG A 288 -27.03 16.31 -27.75
N LEU A 289 -26.47 17.51 -27.85
CA LEU A 289 -27.15 18.64 -28.52
C LEU A 289 -27.27 18.43 -30.03
N SER A 290 -26.34 17.69 -30.62
CA SER A 290 -26.34 17.38 -32.06
C SER A 290 -27.23 16.18 -32.44
N GLN A 291 -27.75 15.42 -31.46
CA GLN A 291 -28.68 14.33 -31.73
C GLN A 291 -30.10 14.83 -31.86
N PRO A 292 -30.85 14.55 -32.94
CA PRO A 292 -32.25 14.92 -33.06
C PRO A 292 -33.03 14.25 -31.91
N ARG A 293 -33.79 15.05 -31.15
CA ARG A 293 -34.64 14.55 -30.06
C ARG A 293 -35.52 13.44 -30.57
N LYS A 294 -35.32 12.20 -30.13
CA LYS A 294 -36.24 11.08 -30.36
C LYS A 294 -37.60 11.50 -29.82
N ARG A 295 -38.56 11.77 -30.73
CA ARG A 295 -39.94 12.06 -30.33
C ARG A 295 -40.47 10.92 -29.45
N PRO A 296 -41.11 11.21 -28.31
CA PRO A 296 -41.70 10.16 -27.49
C PRO A 296 -42.70 9.36 -28.34
N ARG A 297 -42.54 8.05 -28.37
CA ARG A 297 -43.45 7.12 -29.03
C ARG A 297 -44.83 7.34 -28.40
N LYS A 298 -45.80 7.87 -29.17
CA LYS A 298 -47.19 7.98 -28.73
C LYS A 298 -47.68 6.59 -28.32
N SER A 299 -48.06 6.45 -27.06
CA SER A 299 -48.70 5.22 -26.59
C SER A 299 -49.94 4.97 -27.42
N ARG A 300 -50.02 3.82 -28.10
CA ARG A 300 -51.25 3.36 -28.73
C ARG A 300 -52.31 3.25 -27.63
N LYS A 301 -53.31 4.12 -27.68
CA LYS A 301 -54.51 3.94 -26.88
C LYS A 301 -55.17 2.66 -27.36
N ASN A 302 -55.36 1.70 -26.45
CA ASN A 302 -56.19 0.55 -26.71
C ASN A 302 -57.64 1.03 -26.97
N PRO A 303 -58.33 0.46 -27.97
CA PRO A 303 -59.77 0.74 -28.13
C PRO A 303 -60.53 0.23 -26.94
N PRO A 304 -61.69 0.82 -26.58
CA PRO A 304 -62.52 0.36 -25.49
C PRO A 304 -63.10 -1.02 -25.80
N PRO A 305 -63.31 -1.86 -24.80
CA PRO A 305 -63.96 -3.15 -24.99
C PRO A 305 -65.43 -2.98 -25.41
N ALA A 306 -65.89 -3.86 -26.30
CA ALA A 306 -67.28 -3.92 -26.81
C ALA A 306 -68.23 -4.44 -25.70
#